data_31bb84bba5bc3bbceea4c874410bbf44
#
_entry.id   31bb84bba5bc3bbceea4c874410bbf44
#
_cell.length_a   1.000
_cell.length_b   1.000
_cell.length_c   1.000
_cell.angle_alpha   90.00
_cell.angle_beta   90.00
_cell.angle_gamma   90.00
#
_symmetry.space_group_name_H-M   'P 1'
#
loop_
_entity.id
_entity.type
_entity.pdbx_description
1 polymer ?
#
loop_
_entity_poly.entity_id
_entity_poly.type
_entity_poly.pdbx_seq_one_letter_code
_entity_poly.pdbx_strand_id
1 'polypeptide(L)'
;MKKQAIFALAAASSLLLFSGCGAAPLKSGSHPPVTETGWIVSWDKEKGWEAYDKTKERWGSVSYFAVTFDENGALKVPADLPKIEGIPFYLTFVNDVTKSNGHSTEKDTDILRHVLRDEHARRVHAKEILAIAEACGADGIDIDYERIGKDPKLVEAFAHFTQLLYLESIPAHKKIRIILEPSMPMDAPYSVGPEYVVMLYNLYGLHSGPGPKADGPFIEKTIRKMEALPSKKAVAFSNGGCLWKDAGLFGLMKGTPRFITTEEAVRLRDAHEAKEERDEASAALHFSYQEDGHTYEVWYADEETLDAWTTLAANRGIPSVSLWRLGG
;
A
#
# COMPACT_ATOMS: atom_id res chain seq x y z
N MET A 1 -64.90 37.01 -43.73
CA MET A 1 -64.17 37.57 -42.59
C MET A 1 -63.52 36.37 -41.82
N LYS A 2 -62.24 36.03 -42.08
CA LYS A 2 -61.55 34.94 -41.44
C LYS A 2 -60.60 35.51 -40.42
N LYS A 3 -60.77 35.15 -39.12
CA LYS A 3 -59.86 35.49 -38.02
C LYS A 3 -58.72 34.49 -38.00
N GLN A 4 -57.53 34.98 -38.20
CA GLN A 4 -56.27 34.18 -37.98
C GLN A 4 -55.97 34.26 -36.50
N ALA A 5 -55.80 33.08 -35.89
CA ALA A 5 -55.30 32.93 -34.56
C ALA A 5 -53.72 32.66 -34.63
N ILE A 6 -53.00 33.53 -33.99
CA ILE A 6 -51.55 33.42 -33.86
C ILE A 6 -51.25 32.56 -32.61
N PHE A 7 -50.68 31.40 -32.81
CA PHE A 7 -50.07 30.55 -31.70
C PHE A 7 -48.68 31.04 -31.44
N ALA A 8 -48.43 31.60 -30.26
CA ALA A 8 -47.12 31.87 -29.74
C ALA A 8 -46.55 30.59 -29.08
N LEU A 9 -45.49 30.04 -29.64
CA LEU A 9 -44.78 28.89 -29.08
C LEU A 9 -43.77 29.44 -28.08
N ALA A 10 -44.02 29.25 -26.78
CA ALA A 10 -43.04 29.53 -25.73
C ALA A 10 -42.06 28.35 -25.63
N ALA A 11 -40.85 28.55 -26.09
CA ALA A 11 -39.74 27.61 -25.86
C ALA A 11 -39.20 27.76 -24.43
N ALA A 12 -39.56 26.83 -23.56
CA ALA A 12 -38.96 26.74 -22.23
C ALA A 12 -37.58 26.03 -22.36
N SER A 13 -36.54 26.85 -22.33
CA SER A 13 -35.16 26.34 -22.23
C SER A 13 -34.91 25.83 -20.80
N SER A 14 -34.99 24.52 -20.60
CA SER A 14 -34.58 23.88 -19.35
C SER A 14 -33.04 23.88 -19.30
N LEU A 15 -32.47 24.82 -18.53
CA LEU A 15 -31.07 24.73 -18.12
C LEU A 15 -30.95 23.55 -17.16
N LEU A 16 -30.44 22.42 -17.66
CA LEU A 16 -29.93 21.35 -16.85
C LEU A 16 -28.63 21.83 -16.23
N LEU A 17 -28.70 22.29 -14.98
CA LEU A 17 -27.53 22.46 -14.12
C LEU A 17 -26.99 21.07 -13.84
N PHE A 18 -25.96 20.67 -14.59
CA PHE A 18 -25.07 19.57 -14.18
C PHE A 18 -24.33 20.02 -12.92
N SER A 19 -24.91 19.74 -11.75
CA SER A 19 -24.13 19.72 -10.51
C SER A 19 -23.13 18.60 -10.66
N GLY A 20 -21.91 18.94 -11.12
CA GLY A 20 -20.78 18.06 -10.98
C GLY A 20 -20.60 17.77 -9.48
N CYS A 21 -20.84 16.53 -9.06
CA CYS A 21 -20.38 16.04 -7.76
C CYS A 21 -18.86 16.04 -7.80
N GLY A 22 -18.23 17.18 -7.65
CA GLY A 22 -16.83 17.27 -7.27
C GLY A 22 -16.70 16.66 -5.89
N ALA A 23 -15.83 15.67 -5.72
CA ALA A 23 -15.48 15.18 -4.40
C ALA A 23 -15.03 16.38 -3.54
N ALA A 24 -15.45 16.40 -2.27
CA ALA A 24 -14.97 17.44 -1.36
C ALA A 24 -13.46 17.37 -1.23
N PRO A 25 -12.75 18.51 -1.11
CA PRO A 25 -11.31 18.53 -0.91
C PRO A 25 -10.89 17.65 0.26
N LEU A 26 -9.91 16.78 0.04
CA LEU A 26 -9.35 15.92 1.07
C LEU A 26 -8.39 16.73 1.94
N LYS A 27 -8.62 16.75 3.25
CA LYS A 27 -7.84 17.55 4.22
C LYS A 27 -7.55 16.76 5.47
N SER A 28 -6.42 17.08 6.08
CA SER A 28 -6.12 16.71 7.46
C SER A 28 -7.14 17.33 8.43
N GLY A 29 -7.40 16.65 9.54
CA GLY A 29 -8.36 17.11 10.53
C GLY A 29 -8.42 16.21 11.76
N SER A 30 -9.31 16.53 12.68
CA SER A 30 -9.53 15.68 13.85
C SER A 30 -10.17 14.35 13.44
N HIS A 31 -9.66 13.27 14.01
CA HIS A 31 -10.16 11.92 13.80
C HIS A 31 -10.07 11.08 15.09
N PRO A 32 -10.81 9.94 15.17
CA PRO A 32 -10.60 8.98 16.26
C PRO A 32 -9.15 8.53 16.35
N PRO A 33 -8.64 8.20 17.55
CA PRO A 33 -7.29 7.67 17.70
C PRO A 33 -7.06 6.43 16.82
N VAL A 34 -5.91 6.38 16.16
CA VAL A 34 -5.44 5.22 15.40
C VAL A 34 -4.15 4.68 15.99
N THR A 35 -3.94 3.38 15.87
CA THR A 35 -2.63 2.77 16.14
C THR A 35 -1.81 2.82 14.87
N GLU A 36 -0.58 3.32 14.96
CA GLU A 36 0.30 3.42 13.81
C GLU A 36 1.42 2.38 13.85
N THR A 37 1.72 1.78 12.68
CA THR A 37 2.85 0.86 12.48
C THR A 37 3.75 1.39 11.37
N GLY A 38 5.06 1.45 11.61
CA GLY A 38 6.03 1.81 10.57
C GLY A 38 6.75 0.58 10.01
N TRP A 39 6.84 0.44 8.67
CA TRP A 39 7.75 -0.55 8.06
C TRP A 39 9.15 0.01 7.90
N ILE A 40 10.14 -0.77 8.34
CA ILE A 40 11.55 -0.59 8.03
C ILE A 40 11.94 -1.70 7.05
N VAL A 41 12.69 -1.37 6.02
CA VAL A 41 13.09 -2.32 4.98
C VAL A 41 14.57 -2.70 5.13
N SER A 42 14.90 -3.96 4.85
CA SER A 42 16.26 -4.49 5.03
C SER A 42 17.32 -3.82 4.17
N TRP A 43 16.95 -3.35 2.97
CA TRP A 43 17.88 -2.71 2.01
C TRP A 43 18.14 -1.21 2.25
N ASP A 44 17.42 -0.58 3.19
CA ASP A 44 17.58 0.85 3.56
C ASP A 44 17.37 1.03 5.07
N LYS A 45 17.85 0.06 5.83
CA LYS A 45 17.57 -0.07 7.27
C LYS A 45 18.12 1.09 8.09
N GLU A 46 19.27 1.63 7.72
CA GLU A 46 19.90 2.74 8.42
C GLU A 46 19.00 3.97 8.42
N LYS A 47 18.46 4.35 7.24
CA LYS A 47 17.50 5.46 7.15
C LYS A 47 16.19 5.15 7.85
N GLY A 48 15.72 3.90 7.75
CA GLY A 48 14.52 3.47 8.45
C GLY A 48 14.63 3.62 9.97
N TRP A 49 15.77 3.21 10.55
CA TRP A 49 16.02 3.36 11.99
C TRP A 49 16.22 4.81 12.39
N GLU A 50 16.92 5.60 11.60
CA GLU A 50 17.05 7.04 11.85
C GLU A 50 15.69 7.75 11.88
N ALA A 51 14.80 7.41 10.93
CA ALA A 51 13.45 7.95 10.90
C ALA A 51 12.61 7.48 12.10
N TYR A 52 12.73 6.20 12.49
CA TYR A 52 12.09 5.67 13.68
C TYR A 52 12.54 6.40 14.94
N ASP A 53 13.84 6.55 15.17
CA ASP A 53 14.39 7.21 16.37
C ASP A 53 13.91 8.65 16.51
N LYS A 54 13.73 9.36 15.40
CA LYS A 54 13.21 10.74 15.39
C LYS A 54 11.72 10.83 15.72
N THR A 55 10.96 9.76 15.50
CA THR A 55 9.49 9.75 15.58
C THR A 55 8.93 8.61 16.43
N LYS A 56 9.74 7.98 17.27
CA LYS A 56 9.40 6.74 18.00
C LYS A 56 8.12 6.82 18.83
N GLU A 57 7.80 7.98 19.38
CA GLU A 57 6.60 8.20 20.21
C GLU A 57 5.28 8.07 19.40
N ARG A 58 5.38 8.14 18.08
CA ARG A 58 4.23 7.97 17.16
C ARG A 58 3.82 6.50 17.03
N TRP A 59 4.80 5.58 17.10
CA TRP A 59 4.60 4.20 16.66
C TRP A 59 4.10 3.30 17.77
N GLY A 60 2.98 2.61 17.52
CA GLY A 60 2.48 1.53 18.38
C GLY A 60 3.17 0.18 18.11
N SER A 61 3.82 0.05 16.95
CA SER A 61 4.63 -1.13 16.56
C SER A 61 5.53 -0.80 15.37
N VAL A 62 6.55 -1.65 15.16
CA VAL A 62 7.43 -1.60 13.98
C VAL A 62 7.40 -2.94 13.27
N SER A 63 7.36 -2.90 11.95
CA SER A 63 7.50 -4.08 11.09
C SER A 63 8.82 -4.03 10.34
N TYR A 64 9.53 -5.15 10.29
CA TYR A 64 10.76 -5.28 9.52
C TYR A 64 10.55 -6.15 8.29
N PHE A 65 10.64 -5.53 7.13
CA PHE A 65 10.41 -6.16 5.84
C PHE A 65 11.69 -6.85 5.37
N ALA A 66 11.78 -8.18 5.50
CA ALA A 66 13.07 -8.82 5.38
C ALA A 66 13.07 -10.28 4.90
N VAL A 67 12.07 -11.10 5.21
CA VAL A 67 12.13 -12.54 4.95
C VAL A 67 11.58 -12.85 3.57
N THR A 68 12.43 -13.46 2.74
CA THR A 68 12.13 -13.85 1.35
C THR A 68 12.24 -15.38 1.21
N PHE A 69 12.10 -15.90 0.00
CA PHE A 69 12.36 -17.31 -0.32
C PHE A 69 13.69 -17.47 -1.07
N ASP A 70 14.26 -18.66 -0.98
CA ASP A 70 15.22 -19.12 -1.96
C ASP A 70 14.50 -19.82 -3.14
N GLU A 71 15.26 -20.22 -4.15
CA GLU A 71 14.74 -20.89 -5.35
C GLU A 71 14.16 -22.30 -5.09
N ASN A 72 14.36 -22.88 -3.91
CA ASN A 72 13.84 -24.18 -3.51
C ASN A 72 12.60 -24.06 -2.60
N GLY A 73 12.21 -22.84 -2.23
CA GLY A 73 11.08 -22.58 -1.35
C GLY A 73 11.42 -22.54 0.13
N ALA A 74 12.70 -22.55 0.50
CA ALA A 74 13.10 -22.32 1.88
C ALA A 74 13.12 -20.82 2.20
N LEU A 75 12.73 -20.46 3.43
CA LEU A 75 12.72 -19.07 3.88
C LEU A 75 14.14 -18.57 4.15
N LYS A 76 14.45 -17.40 3.60
CA LYS A 76 15.72 -16.68 3.78
C LYS A 76 15.56 -15.55 4.77
N VAL A 77 16.21 -15.67 5.89
CA VAL A 77 16.26 -14.65 6.94
C VAL A 77 17.59 -13.90 6.83
N PRO A 78 17.62 -12.55 6.79
CA PRO A 78 18.87 -11.80 6.87
C PRO A 78 19.66 -12.12 8.13
N ALA A 79 20.98 -12.28 7.99
CA ALA A 79 21.86 -12.60 9.13
C ALA A 79 21.96 -11.45 10.16
N ASP A 80 21.63 -10.23 9.73
CA ASP A 80 21.78 -8.99 10.50
C ASP A 80 20.41 -8.39 10.92
N LEU A 81 19.47 -9.26 11.31
CA LEU A 81 18.20 -8.81 11.87
C LEU A 81 18.43 -7.90 13.09
N PRO A 82 17.76 -6.77 13.15
CA PRO A 82 17.87 -5.88 14.30
C PRO A 82 17.22 -6.52 15.54
N LYS A 83 17.82 -6.28 16.70
CA LYS A 83 17.14 -6.50 17.98
C LYS A 83 16.33 -5.27 18.30
N ILE A 84 15.01 -5.44 18.38
CA ILE A 84 14.07 -4.37 18.66
C ILE A 84 13.52 -4.60 20.06
N GLU A 85 13.66 -3.62 20.93
CA GLU A 85 13.19 -3.68 22.30
C GLU A 85 12.30 -2.48 22.62
N GLY A 86 11.37 -2.64 23.55
CA GLY A 86 10.51 -1.56 24.06
C GLY A 86 9.30 -1.22 23.18
N ILE A 87 9.14 -1.86 22.02
CA ILE A 87 7.99 -1.69 21.13
C ILE A 87 7.64 -3.04 20.50
N PRO A 88 6.36 -3.37 20.28
CA PRO A 88 5.97 -4.57 19.54
C PRO A 88 6.61 -4.64 18.15
N PHE A 89 7.26 -5.75 17.88
CA PHE A 89 8.00 -5.99 16.64
C PHE A 89 7.34 -7.06 15.79
N TYR A 90 7.12 -6.74 14.51
CA TYR A 90 6.60 -7.67 13.51
C TYR A 90 7.68 -7.99 12.49
N LEU A 91 7.78 -9.27 12.11
CA LEU A 91 8.65 -9.72 11.03
C LEU A 91 7.81 -9.95 9.78
N THR A 92 8.16 -9.32 8.66
CA THR A 92 7.42 -9.41 7.41
C THR A 92 8.02 -10.48 6.49
N PHE A 93 7.17 -11.38 6.03
CA PHE A 93 7.44 -12.46 5.09
C PHE A 93 6.81 -12.12 3.73
N VAL A 94 7.61 -12.16 2.68
CA VAL A 94 7.19 -11.78 1.33
C VAL A 94 7.44 -12.91 0.34
N ASN A 95 6.74 -12.91 -0.79
CA ASN A 95 6.95 -13.92 -1.83
C ASN A 95 7.99 -13.53 -2.89
N ASP A 96 8.98 -12.75 -2.48
CA ASP A 96 10.16 -12.51 -3.30
C ASP A 96 11.09 -13.72 -3.23
N VAL A 97 11.66 -14.11 -4.38
CA VAL A 97 12.60 -15.23 -4.48
C VAL A 97 13.99 -14.71 -4.82
N THR A 98 14.96 -14.96 -3.95
CA THR A 98 16.37 -14.64 -4.18
C THR A 98 17.13 -15.90 -4.58
N LYS A 99 17.57 -15.96 -5.84
CA LYS A 99 18.31 -17.11 -6.39
C LYS A 99 19.77 -17.13 -5.93
N SER A 100 20.39 -18.29 -6.02
CA SER A 100 21.82 -18.52 -5.66
C SER A 100 22.80 -17.63 -6.44
N ASN A 101 22.44 -17.21 -7.67
CA ASN A 101 23.21 -16.30 -8.52
C ASN A 101 23.02 -14.80 -8.19
N GLY A 102 22.28 -14.48 -7.13
CA GLY A 102 22.00 -13.12 -6.69
C GLY A 102 20.83 -12.41 -7.43
N HIS A 103 20.23 -13.03 -8.45
CA HIS A 103 19.03 -12.50 -9.06
C HIS A 103 17.82 -12.66 -8.14
N SER A 104 17.00 -11.63 -8.03
CA SER A 104 15.73 -11.67 -7.31
C SER A 104 14.55 -11.60 -8.29
N THR A 105 13.51 -12.38 -8.00
CA THR A 105 12.20 -12.27 -8.64
C THR A 105 11.21 -11.76 -7.60
N GLU A 106 10.70 -10.55 -7.82
CA GLU A 106 9.71 -9.98 -6.91
C GLU A 106 8.34 -10.62 -7.12
N LYS A 107 7.65 -10.90 -6.01
CA LYS A 107 6.25 -11.34 -5.98
C LYS A 107 6.02 -12.59 -6.81
N ASP A 108 6.88 -13.60 -6.61
CA ASP A 108 6.82 -14.87 -7.34
C ASP A 108 5.62 -15.70 -6.85
N THR A 109 4.65 -15.93 -7.75
CA THR A 109 3.46 -16.74 -7.40
C THR A 109 3.68 -18.24 -7.56
N ASP A 110 4.73 -18.68 -8.26
CA ASP A 110 5.02 -20.12 -8.43
C ASP A 110 5.56 -20.70 -7.11
N ILE A 111 6.36 -19.91 -6.38
CA ILE A 111 6.80 -20.34 -5.05
C ILE A 111 5.62 -20.52 -4.11
N LEU A 112 4.61 -19.64 -4.17
CA LEU A 112 3.40 -19.76 -3.36
C LEU A 112 2.59 -21.01 -3.75
N ARG A 113 2.47 -21.30 -5.06
CA ARG A 113 1.83 -22.56 -5.53
C ARG A 113 2.55 -23.79 -4.99
N HIS A 114 3.87 -23.70 -4.83
CA HIS A 114 4.66 -24.79 -4.26
C HIS A 114 4.42 -24.96 -2.75
N VAL A 115 4.58 -23.90 -1.96
CA VAL A 115 4.51 -23.97 -0.49
C VAL A 115 3.07 -24.05 0.04
N LEU A 116 2.07 -23.68 -0.77
CA LEU A 116 0.64 -23.72 -0.40
C LEU A 116 -0.15 -24.84 -1.09
N ARG A 117 0.49 -25.76 -1.81
CA ARG A 117 -0.13 -26.76 -2.71
C ARG A 117 -1.18 -27.65 -2.06
N ASP A 118 -0.96 -28.02 -0.80
CA ASP A 118 -1.84 -28.90 -0.04
C ASP A 118 -1.84 -28.55 1.46
N GLU A 119 -2.70 -29.16 2.24
CA GLU A 119 -2.80 -28.86 3.68
C GLU A 119 -1.49 -29.17 4.44
N HIS A 120 -0.81 -30.26 4.08
CA HIS A 120 0.43 -30.63 4.72
C HIS A 120 1.52 -29.55 4.46
N ALA A 121 1.67 -29.13 3.21
CA ALA A 121 2.64 -28.08 2.84
C ALA A 121 2.31 -26.75 3.54
N ARG A 122 1.04 -26.33 3.57
CA ARG A 122 0.61 -25.12 4.30
C ARG A 122 0.93 -25.20 5.79
N ARG A 123 0.74 -26.36 6.43
CA ARG A 123 1.04 -26.55 7.83
C ARG A 123 2.55 -26.52 8.13
N VAL A 124 3.35 -27.15 7.26
CA VAL A 124 4.81 -27.11 7.35
C VAL A 124 5.30 -25.66 7.24
N HIS A 125 4.82 -24.94 6.22
CA HIS A 125 5.18 -23.55 5.99
C HIS A 125 4.79 -22.63 7.16
N ALA A 126 3.57 -22.79 7.71
CA ALA A 126 3.13 -22.04 8.88
C ALA A 126 4.04 -22.27 10.11
N LYS A 127 4.45 -23.51 10.35
CA LYS A 127 5.38 -23.86 11.45
C LYS A 127 6.78 -23.27 11.25
N GLU A 128 7.28 -23.27 10.01
CA GLU A 128 8.57 -22.66 9.67
C GLU A 128 8.56 -21.16 9.95
N ILE A 129 7.51 -20.44 9.50
CA ILE A 129 7.32 -19.01 9.77
C ILE A 129 7.30 -18.73 11.27
N LEU A 130 6.53 -19.50 12.04
CA LEU A 130 6.46 -19.34 13.50
C LEU A 130 7.80 -19.61 14.20
N ALA A 131 8.53 -20.64 13.78
CA ALA A 131 9.85 -20.94 14.32
C ALA A 131 10.86 -19.81 14.06
N ILE A 132 10.83 -19.22 12.85
CA ILE A 132 11.65 -18.07 12.50
C ILE A 132 11.25 -16.84 13.35
N ALA A 133 9.98 -16.53 13.44
CA ALA A 133 9.50 -15.39 14.23
C ALA A 133 9.90 -15.54 15.71
N GLU A 134 9.81 -16.75 16.27
CA GLU A 134 10.26 -17.03 17.64
C GLU A 134 11.76 -16.85 17.80
N ALA A 135 12.57 -17.42 16.90
CA ALA A 135 14.02 -17.30 16.92
C ALA A 135 14.51 -15.84 16.77
N CYS A 136 13.72 -15.00 16.07
CA CYS A 136 14.01 -13.58 15.87
C CYS A 136 13.45 -12.69 16.97
N GLY A 137 12.71 -13.23 17.94
CA GLY A 137 12.07 -12.48 19.02
C GLY A 137 10.93 -11.57 18.55
N ALA A 138 10.29 -11.89 17.40
CA ALA A 138 9.17 -11.10 16.90
C ALA A 138 7.90 -11.34 17.72
N ASP A 139 7.18 -10.27 18.06
CA ASP A 139 5.87 -10.32 18.74
C ASP A 139 4.75 -10.66 17.76
N GLY A 140 4.96 -10.42 16.48
CA GLY A 140 3.99 -10.66 15.43
C GLY A 140 4.62 -10.97 14.08
N ILE A 141 3.76 -11.32 13.14
CA ILE A 141 4.11 -11.77 11.80
C ILE A 141 3.24 -11.00 10.81
N ASP A 142 3.87 -10.41 9.80
CA ASP A 142 3.22 -9.88 8.61
C ASP A 142 3.40 -10.88 7.46
N ILE A 143 2.31 -11.30 6.83
CA ILE A 143 2.33 -12.08 5.58
C ILE A 143 1.95 -11.15 4.44
N ASP A 144 2.92 -10.80 3.61
CA ASP A 144 2.79 -9.91 2.47
C ASP A 144 3.04 -10.67 1.16
N TYR A 145 2.09 -11.57 0.83
CA TYR A 145 2.12 -12.38 -0.38
C TYR A 145 1.26 -11.74 -1.45
N GLU A 146 1.89 -11.22 -2.48
CA GLU A 146 1.26 -10.40 -3.50
C GLU A 146 1.07 -11.12 -4.85
N ARG A 147 0.34 -10.46 -5.79
CA ARG A 147 0.02 -10.91 -7.16
C ARG A 147 -0.82 -12.19 -7.24
N ILE A 148 -1.47 -12.59 -6.16
CA ILE A 148 -2.28 -13.82 -6.11
C ILE A 148 -3.75 -13.61 -6.50
N GLY A 149 -4.26 -12.37 -6.46
CA GLY A 149 -5.69 -12.05 -6.60
C GLY A 149 -6.35 -12.46 -7.92
N LYS A 150 -5.57 -12.78 -8.96
CA LYS A 150 -6.06 -13.24 -10.26
C LYS A 150 -6.15 -14.76 -10.39
N ASP A 151 -5.67 -15.51 -9.41
CA ASP A 151 -5.71 -16.98 -9.37
C ASP A 151 -6.64 -17.44 -8.23
N PRO A 152 -7.91 -17.78 -8.53
CA PRO A 152 -8.87 -18.14 -7.48
C PRO A 152 -8.44 -19.34 -6.63
N LYS A 153 -7.71 -20.31 -7.22
CA LYS A 153 -7.21 -21.48 -6.48
C LYS A 153 -6.09 -21.07 -5.51
N LEU A 154 -5.22 -20.16 -5.92
CA LEU A 154 -4.16 -19.67 -5.06
C LEU A 154 -4.72 -18.77 -3.96
N VAL A 155 -5.75 -17.95 -4.25
CA VAL A 155 -6.49 -17.16 -3.24
C VAL A 155 -7.11 -18.07 -2.18
N GLU A 156 -7.76 -19.15 -2.58
CA GLU A 156 -8.35 -20.14 -1.65
C GLU A 156 -7.27 -20.83 -0.81
N ALA A 157 -6.18 -21.26 -1.46
CA ALA A 157 -5.04 -21.87 -0.76
C ALA A 157 -4.39 -20.92 0.25
N PHE A 158 -4.28 -19.63 -0.11
CA PHE A 158 -3.77 -18.58 0.74
C PHE A 158 -4.71 -18.33 1.94
N ALA A 159 -6.02 -18.24 1.71
CA ALA A 159 -6.99 -18.07 2.80
C ALA A 159 -6.92 -19.24 3.80
N HIS A 160 -6.83 -20.49 3.32
CA HIS A 160 -6.63 -21.65 4.20
C HIS A 160 -5.29 -21.62 4.93
N PHE A 161 -4.21 -21.18 4.27
CA PHE A 161 -2.91 -21.02 4.91
C PHE A 161 -2.95 -19.98 6.04
N THR A 162 -3.56 -18.81 5.81
CA THR A 162 -3.67 -17.75 6.84
C THR A 162 -4.48 -18.22 8.05
N GLN A 163 -5.50 -19.05 7.85
CA GLN A 163 -6.24 -19.69 8.93
C GLN A 163 -5.35 -20.63 9.74
N LEU A 164 -4.60 -21.53 9.07
CA LEU A 164 -3.69 -22.46 9.74
C LEU A 164 -2.60 -21.69 10.52
N LEU A 165 -1.98 -20.70 9.90
CA LEU A 165 -0.96 -19.88 10.55
C LEU A 165 -1.51 -19.19 11.81
N TYR A 166 -2.72 -18.63 11.72
CA TYR A 166 -3.37 -18.01 12.89
C TYR A 166 -3.61 -19.01 14.00
N LEU A 167 -4.17 -20.19 13.70
CA LEU A 167 -4.44 -21.22 14.71
C LEU A 167 -3.15 -21.72 15.38
N GLU A 168 -2.08 -21.93 14.62
CA GLU A 168 -0.78 -22.34 15.14
C GLU A 168 -0.06 -21.19 15.91
N SER A 169 -0.41 -19.93 15.66
CA SER A 169 0.17 -18.77 16.36
C SER A 169 -0.38 -18.54 17.76
N ILE A 170 -1.58 -19.05 18.06
CA ILE A 170 -2.25 -18.83 19.35
C ILE A 170 -1.41 -19.35 20.53
N PRO A 171 -0.92 -20.61 20.55
CA PRO A 171 -0.09 -21.10 21.64
C PRO A 171 1.29 -20.43 21.71
N ALA A 172 1.77 -19.87 20.60
CA ALA A 172 3.02 -19.12 20.53
C ALA A 172 2.84 -17.63 20.91
N HIS A 173 1.63 -17.19 21.21
CA HIS A 173 1.28 -15.80 21.53
C HIS A 173 1.75 -14.77 20.47
N LYS A 174 1.82 -15.17 19.18
CA LYS A 174 2.20 -14.29 18.08
C LYS A 174 0.96 -13.65 17.46
N LYS A 175 1.03 -12.35 17.19
CA LYS A 175 0.00 -11.62 16.43
C LYS A 175 0.20 -11.86 14.94
N ILE A 176 -0.88 -12.00 14.19
CA ILE A 176 -0.82 -12.21 12.72
C ILE A 176 -1.49 -11.05 12.02
N ARG A 177 -0.78 -10.46 11.08
CA ARG A 177 -1.31 -9.48 10.13
C ARG A 177 -1.16 -10.03 8.71
N ILE A 178 -2.23 -9.91 7.93
CA ILE A 178 -2.30 -10.34 6.53
C ILE A 178 -2.36 -9.08 5.68
N ILE A 179 -1.33 -8.86 4.89
CA ILE A 179 -1.21 -7.70 4.02
C ILE A 179 -1.85 -8.05 2.68
N LEU A 180 -2.76 -7.20 2.22
CA LEU A 180 -3.57 -7.45 1.02
C LEU A 180 -3.46 -6.31 0.02
N GLU A 181 -3.32 -6.66 -1.26
CA GLU A 181 -3.49 -5.70 -2.35
C GLU A 181 -4.97 -5.27 -2.46
N PRO A 182 -5.28 -4.02 -2.88
CA PRO A 182 -6.67 -3.57 -3.10
C PRO A 182 -7.43 -4.39 -4.16
N SER A 183 -6.69 -5.09 -5.02
CA SER A 183 -7.21 -5.98 -6.06
C SER A 183 -7.67 -7.32 -5.56
N MET A 184 -7.28 -7.71 -4.33
CA MET A 184 -7.65 -9.00 -3.74
C MET A 184 -9.17 -9.12 -3.57
N PRO A 185 -9.75 -10.33 -3.79
CA PRO A 185 -11.14 -10.60 -3.44
C PRO A 185 -11.30 -10.61 -1.91
N MET A 186 -11.90 -9.55 -1.36
CA MET A 186 -12.06 -9.38 0.10
C MET A 186 -13.12 -10.33 0.69
N ASP A 187 -13.94 -10.95 -0.16
CA ASP A 187 -14.96 -11.96 0.18
C ASP A 187 -14.45 -13.41 0.07
N ALA A 188 -13.15 -13.61 -0.17
CA ALA A 188 -12.54 -14.93 -0.11
C ALA A 188 -12.71 -15.54 1.30
N PRO A 189 -12.56 -16.87 1.48
CA PRO A 189 -12.84 -17.54 2.73
C PRO A 189 -11.78 -17.27 3.81
N TYR A 190 -11.52 -16.00 4.08
CA TYR A 190 -10.62 -15.55 5.13
C TYR A 190 -11.16 -15.89 6.52
N SER A 191 -10.28 -16.14 7.48
CA SER A 191 -10.63 -16.51 8.84
C SER A 191 -10.77 -15.31 9.78
N VAL A 192 -11.62 -15.46 10.79
CA VAL A 192 -11.61 -14.56 11.96
C VAL A 192 -10.30 -14.77 12.74
N GLY A 193 -9.70 -13.69 13.22
CA GLY A 193 -8.55 -13.72 14.11
C GLY A 193 -7.39 -12.83 13.66
N PRO A 194 -6.81 -13.00 12.46
CA PRO A 194 -5.79 -12.10 11.95
C PRO A 194 -6.28 -10.65 11.82
N GLU A 195 -5.38 -9.69 11.84
CA GLU A 195 -5.63 -8.34 11.35
C GLU A 195 -5.36 -8.30 9.84
N TYR A 196 -6.28 -7.73 9.07
CA TYR A 196 -6.14 -7.58 7.62
C TYR A 196 -5.76 -6.15 7.29
N VAL A 197 -4.57 -5.95 6.71
CA VAL A 197 -4.02 -4.65 6.33
C VAL A 197 -4.10 -4.49 4.82
N VAL A 198 -4.87 -3.54 4.32
CA VAL A 198 -4.99 -3.30 2.88
C VAL A 198 -4.11 -2.15 2.44
N MET A 199 -3.28 -2.39 1.41
CA MET A 199 -2.35 -1.41 0.85
C MET A 199 -3.08 -0.36 0.02
N LEU A 200 -3.24 0.85 0.52
CA LEU A 200 -3.94 1.96 -0.14
C LEU A 200 -2.96 2.95 -0.79
N TYR A 201 -1.99 2.46 -1.57
CA TYR A 201 -0.98 3.33 -2.19
C TYR A 201 -0.59 2.92 -3.62
N ASN A 202 -1.40 2.07 -4.27
CA ASN A 202 -1.13 1.59 -5.63
C ASN A 202 -2.16 2.10 -6.65
N LEU A 203 -2.76 3.28 -6.43
CA LEU A 203 -3.70 3.88 -7.40
C LEU A 203 -2.94 4.24 -8.68
N TYR A 204 -1.85 4.99 -8.55
CA TYR A 204 -0.88 5.28 -9.60
C TYR A 204 0.52 4.86 -9.17
N GLY A 205 1.40 4.56 -10.14
CA GLY A 205 2.75 4.09 -9.88
C GLY A 205 3.46 3.63 -11.15
N LEU A 206 4.39 2.67 -11.02
CA LEU A 206 5.17 2.16 -12.15
C LEU A 206 4.33 1.53 -13.27
N HIS A 207 3.09 1.14 -12.98
CA HIS A 207 2.16 0.47 -13.90
C HIS A 207 1.23 1.44 -14.65
N SER A 208 1.33 2.73 -14.39
CA SER A 208 0.38 3.74 -14.88
C SER A 208 1.08 5.00 -15.41
N GLY A 209 0.29 5.94 -15.94
CA GLY A 209 0.71 7.34 -16.11
C GLY A 209 0.80 8.07 -14.76
N PRO A 210 1.17 9.38 -14.78
CA PRO A 210 1.29 10.21 -13.61
C PRO A 210 0.00 10.32 -12.79
N GLY A 211 0.15 10.40 -11.47
CA GLY A 211 -0.95 10.57 -10.54
C GLY A 211 -0.57 10.20 -9.10
N PRO A 212 -1.46 10.48 -8.13
CA PRO A 212 -1.22 10.24 -6.72
C PRO A 212 -1.27 8.74 -6.38
N LYS A 213 -0.55 8.32 -5.35
CA LYS A 213 -0.59 6.95 -4.84
C LYS A 213 -1.97 6.55 -4.29
N ALA A 214 -2.72 7.51 -3.77
CA ALA A 214 -4.11 7.36 -3.32
C ALA A 214 -4.89 8.67 -3.49
N ASP A 215 -6.22 8.57 -3.56
CA ASP A 215 -7.15 9.69 -3.48
C ASP A 215 -8.37 9.32 -2.63
N GLY A 216 -9.20 10.31 -2.31
CA GLY A 216 -10.39 10.11 -1.48
C GLY A 216 -11.32 9.02 -2.03
N PRO A 217 -11.73 9.06 -3.30
CA PRO A 217 -12.58 8.04 -3.91
C PRO A 217 -12.01 6.61 -3.86
N PHE A 218 -10.71 6.45 -4.10
CA PHE A 218 -10.04 5.16 -4.03
C PHE A 218 -10.00 4.61 -2.60
N ILE A 219 -9.64 5.45 -1.61
CA ILE A 219 -9.63 5.08 -0.19
C ILE A 219 -11.03 4.64 0.24
N GLU A 220 -12.05 5.44 0.01
CA GLU A 220 -13.42 5.12 0.40
C GLU A 220 -13.97 3.86 -0.27
N LYS A 221 -13.74 3.71 -1.58
CA LYS A 221 -14.15 2.53 -2.34
C LYS A 221 -13.51 1.27 -1.77
N THR A 222 -12.22 1.34 -1.44
CA THR A 222 -11.50 0.18 -0.93
C THR A 222 -11.92 -0.15 0.50
N ILE A 223 -12.10 0.84 1.39
CA ILE A 223 -12.61 0.61 2.75
C ILE A 223 -14.00 -0.06 2.71
N ARG A 224 -14.89 0.36 1.80
CA ARG A 224 -16.18 -0.35 1.62
C ARG A 224 -16.00 -1.82 1.21
N LYS A 225 -15.03 -2.14 0.33
CA LYS A 225 -14.73 -3.54 -0.01
C LYS A 225 -14.21 -4.33 1.19
N MET A 226 -13.44 -3.69 2.07
CA MET A 226 -12.93 -4.31 3.28
C MET A 226 -14.02 -4.71 4.28
N GLU A 227 -15.27 -4.22 4.14
CA GLU A 227 -16.38 -4.65 5.00
C GLU A 227 -16.61 -6.15 4.94
N ALA A 228 -16.27 -6.82 3.82
CA ALA A 228 -16.36 -8.26 3.65
C ALA A 228 -15.30 -9.05 4.46
N LEU A 229 -14.22 -8.42 4.89
CA LEU A 229 -13.18 -9.08 5.70
C LEU A 229 -13.71 -9.41 7.10
N PRO A 230 -13.46 -10.63 7.62
CA PRO A 230 -14.16 -11.15 8.80
C PRO A 230 -13.59 -10.69 10.15
N SER A 231 -12.47 -9.96 10.17
CA SER A 231 -11.76 -9.63 11.41
C SER A 231 -11.32 -8.17 11.45
N LYS A 232 -10.36 -7.84 12.33
CA LYS A 232 -9.79 -6.49 12.46
C LYS A 232 -9.26 -6.00 11.12
N LYS A 233 -9.50 -4.73 10.83
CA LYS A 233 -9.13 -4.07 9.58
C LYS A 233 -8.15 -2.95 9.85
N ALA A 234 -7.13 -2.88 9.02
CA ALA A 234 -6.15 -1.81 8.98
C ALA A 234 -5.89 -1.41 7.53
N VAL A 235 -5.31 -0.25 7.33
CA VAL A 235 -4.85 0.20 6.01
C VAL A 235 -3.37 0.54 6.05
N ALA A 236 -2.73 0.51 4.90
CA ALA A 236 -1.37 1.01 4.74
C ALA A 236 -1.34 2.13 3.71
N PHE A 237 -0.66 3.22 4.03
CA PHE A 237 -0.33 4.30 3.13
C PHE A 237 1.17 4.33 2.86
N SER A 238 1.58 5.04 1.81
CA SER A 238 3.00 5.19 1.48
C SER A 238 3.35 6.65 1.33
N ASN A 239 4.43 7.06 1.98
CA ASN A 239 5.12 8.32 1.71
C ASN A 239 5.88 8.28 0.37
N GLY A 240 6.55 9.38 0.02
CA GLY A 240 7.23 9.52 -1.26
C GLY A 240 6.27 9.39 -2.44
N GLY A 241 6.81 9.10 -3.61
CA GLY A 241 6.02 9.14 -4.83
C GLY A 241 6.66 8.43 -6.01
N CYS A 242 6.29 8.91 -7.18
CA CYS A 242 6.88 8.47 -8.43
C CYS A 242 7.25 9.67 -9.31
N LEU A 243 8.26 9.44 -10.14
CA LEU A 243 8.68 10.32 -11.20
C LEU A 243 8.44 9.64 -12.54
N TRP A 244 7.76 10.34 -13.44
CA TRP A 244 7.52 9.91 -14.81
C TRP A 244 8.29 10.83 -15.77
N LYS A 245 8.89 10.24 -16.78
CA LYS A 245 9.52 10.95 -17.89
C LYS A 245 8.66 10.78 -19.13
N ASP A 246 8.42 11.87 -19.87
CA ASP A 246 7.68 11.79 -21.12
C ASP A 246 8.40 10.98 -22.22
N ALA A 247 7.71 10.75 -23.33
CA ALA A 247 8.26 10.04 -24.48
C ALA A 247 9.20 10.92 -25.33
N GLY A 248 9.40 12.20 -24.97
CA GLY A 248 10.15 13.19 -25.76
C GLY A 248 9.48 13.57 -27.07
N LEU A 249 10.12 14.46 -27.82
CA LEU A 249 9.60 15.10 -29.03
C LEU A 249 9.16 14.10 -30.14
N PHE A 250 9.68 12.88 -30.13
CA PHE A 250 9.40 11.85 -31.15
C PHE A 250 8.57 10.66 -30.62
N GLY A 251 8.11 10.67 -29.39
CA GLY A 251 7.26 9.60 -28.83
C GLY A 251 7.91 8.21 -28.73
N LEU A 252 9.21 8.11 -29.02
CA LEU A 252 9.89 6.84 -29.25
C LEU A 252 10.45 6.16 -28.00
N MET A 253 10.55 6.87 -26.87
CA MET A 253 11.10 6.32 -25.62
C MET A 253 10.35 6.90 -24.41
N LYS A 254 9.24 6.29 -24.00
CA LYS A 254 8.72 6.52 -22.63
C LYS A 254 9.78 6.08 -21.65
N GLY A 255 10.25 7.01 -20.83
CA GLY A 255 11.09 6.66 -19.70
C GLY A 255 10.31 5.73 -18.76
N THR A 256 11.01 4.77 -18.16
CA THR A 256 10.41 3.91 -17.13
C THR A 256 10.13 4.77 -15.89
N PRO A 257 8.90 4.81 -15.40
CA PRO A 257 8.63 5.50 -14.14
C PRO A 257 9.45 4.87 -13.00
N ARG A 258 9.84 5.68 -12.02
CA ARG A 258 10.58 5.20 -10.86
C ARG A 258 10.02 5.75 -9.56
N PHE A 259 10.16 4.98 -8.49
CA PHE A 259 9.87 5.46 -7.14
C PHE A 259 10.91 6.50 -6.70
N ILE A 260 10.44 7.48 -5.95
CA ILE A 260 11.26 8.51 -5.31
C ILE A 260 10.82 8.70 -3.86
N THR A 261 11.76 9.06 -3.00
CA THR A 261 11.45 9.45 -1.61
C THR A 261 10.87 10.87 -1.58
N THR A 262 10.22 11.23 -0.47
CA THR A 262 9.78 12.62 -0.24
C THR A 262 10.96 13.59 -0.29
N GLU A 263 12.11 13.22 0.30
CA GLU A 263 13.33 14.03 0.26
C GLU A 263 13.84 14.25 -1.18
N GLU A 264 13.80 13.19 -2.01
CA GLU A 264 14.20 13.32 -3.42
C GLU A 264 13.25 14.21 -4.21
N ALA A 265 11.93 14.08 -4.00
CA ALA A 265 10.93 14.94 -4.63
C ALA A 265 11.20 16.43 -4.32
N VAL A 266 11.43 16.76 -3.05
CA VAL A 266 11.76 18.13 -2.62
C VAL A 266 13.04 18.61 -3.26
N ARG A 267 14.09 17.79 -3.31
CA ARG A 267 15.36 18.17 -3.98
C ARG A 267 15.17 18.47 -5.47
N LEU A 268 14.38 17.65 -6.18
CA LEU A 268 14.09 17.86 -7.60
C LEU A 268 13.29 19.16 -7.82
N ARG A 269 12.27 19.41 -7.00
CA ARG A 269 11.50 20.66 -7.04
C ARG A 269 12.40 21.87 -6.89
N ASP A 270 13.24 21.87 -5.87
CA ASP A 270 14.11 23.01 -5.54
C ASP A 270 15.21 23.22 -6.61
N ALA A 271 15.81 22.13 -7.13
CA ALA A 271 16.83 22.18 -8.16
C ALA A 271 16.32 22.74 -9.50
N HIS A 272 15.05 22.54 -9.80
CA HIS A 272 14.42 23.01 -11.04
C HIS A 272 13.50 24.23 -10.83
N GLU A 273 13.46 24.80 -9.61
CA GLU A 273 12.57 25.92 -9.22
C GLU A 273 11.11 25.65 -9.67
N ALA A 274 10.68 24.36 -9.59
CA ALA A 274 9.39 23.93 -10.11
C ALA A 274 8.25 24.42 -9.22
N LYS A 275 7.16 24.87 -9.85
CA LYS A 275 5.96 25.26 -9.14
C LYS A 275 5.22 24.00 -8.66
N GLU A 276 5.19 23.84 -7.36
CA GLU A 276 4.47 22.73 -6.70
C GLU A 276 3.02 23.12 -6.44
N GLU A 277 2.12 22.14 -6.60
CA GLU A 277 0.71 22.30 -6.31
C GLU A 277 0.21 21.10 -5.50
N ARG A 278 -0.73 21.34 -4.58
CA ARG A 278 -1.42 20.28 -3.84
C ARG A 278 -2.75 19.99 -4.51
N ASP A 279 -2.94 18.74 -4.92
CA ASP A 279 -4.18 18.27 -5.54
C ASP A 279 -5.30 18.13 -4.49
N GLU A 280 -6.44 18.76 -4.73
CA GLU A 280 -7.55 18.79 -3.76
C GLU A 280 -8.20 17.43 -3.55
N ALA A 281 -8.23 16.57 -4.56
CA ALA A 281 -8.90 15.28 -4.49
C ALA A 281 -8.09 14.22 -3.74
N SER A 282 -6.77 14.30 -3.83
CA SER A 282 -5.84 13.36 -3.21
C SER A 282 -5.07 13.93 -2.02
N ALA A 283 -5.04 15.25 -1.85
CA ALA A 283 -4.13 15.97 -0.99
C ALA A 283 -2.63 15.75 -1.30
N ALA A 284 -2.29 15.01 -2.36
CA ALA A 284 -0.92 14.77 -2.76
C ALA A 284 -0.31 16.02 -3.42
N LEU A 285 1.01 16.14 -3.32
CA LEU A 285 1.78 17.17 -3.98
C LEU A 285 2.22 16.72 -5.36
N HIS A 286 2.24 17.65 -6.32
CA HIS A 286 2.75 17.38 -7.65
C HIS A 286 3.41 18.62 -8.26
N PHE A 287 4.34 18.37 -9.19
CA PHE A 287 4.99 19.38 -10.01
C PHE A 287 5.53 18.77 -11.30
N SER A 288 5.87 19.63 -12.26
CA SER A 288 6.57 19.21 -13.47
C SER A 288 7.79 20.12 -13.74
N TYR A 289 8.78 19.58 -14.43
CA TYR A 289 9.97 20.33 -14.86
C TYR A 289 10.48 19.82 -16.20
N GLN A 290 11.37 20.61 -16.82
CA GLN A 290 12.03 20.31 -18.10
C GLN A 290 13.50 20.03 -17.85
N GLU A 291 14.05 18.95 -18.41
CA GLU A 291 15.46 18.63 -18.39
C GLU A 291 15.83 17.81 -19.63
N ASP A 292 16.92 18.17 -20.31
CA ASP A 292 17.46 17.50 -21.50
C ASP A 292 16.39 17.27 -22.61
N GLY A 293 15.48 18.23 -22.81
CA GLY A 293 14.43 18.15 -23.82
C GLY A 293 13.27 17.21 -23.48
N HIS A 294 13.17 16.76 -22.23
CA HIS A 294 12.09 15.96 -21.71
C HIS A 294 11.30 16.69 -20.63
N THR A 295 10.01 16.35 -20.53
CA THR A 295 9.16 16.74 -19.41
C THR A 295 9.16 15.63 -18.36
N TYR A 296 9.41 16.02 -17.14
CA TYR A 296 9.29 15.15 -15.98
C TYR A 296 8.07 15.58 -15.15
N GLU A 297 7.31 14.62 -14.67
CA GLU A 297 6.16 14.84 -13.80
C GLU A 297 6.35 14.04 -12.51
N VAL A 298 6.18 14.71 -11.38
CA VAL A 298 6.36 14.16 -10.04
C VAL A 298 5.05 14.26 -9.27
N TRP A 299 4.65 13.15 -8.64
CA TRP A 299 3.59 13.09 -7.65
C TRP A 299 4.11 12.42 -6.40
N TYR A 300 3.86 13.00 -5.23
CA TYR A 300 4.33 12.43 -3.98
C TYR A 300 3.45 12.78 -2.78
N ALA A 301 3.55 11.99 -1.73
CA ALA A 301 2.88 12.18 -0.45
C ALA A 301 3.88 12.69 0.60
N ASP A 302 3.55 13.82 1.19
CA ASP A 302 4.21 14.37 2.37
C ASP A 302 3.42 14.04 3.67
N GLU A 303 3.85 14.56 4.80
CA GLU A 303 3.20 14.36 6.09
C GLU A 303 1.74 14.85 6.08
N GLU A 304 1.44 16.00 5.46
CA GLU A 304 0.08 16.54 5.37
C GLU A 304 -0.83 15.65 4.53
N THR A 305 -0.29 15.09 3.45
CA THR A 305 -1.00 14.10 2.61
C THR A 305 -1.34 12.85 3.41
N LEU A 306 -0.35 12.29 4.13
CA LEU A 306 -0.55 11.10 4.97
C LEU A 306 -1.58 11.34 6.07
N ASP A 307 -1.56 12.51 6.67
CA ASP A 307 -2.50 12.90 7.72
C ASP A 307 -3.93 13.03 7.17
N ALA A 308 -4.08 13.60 5.97
CA ALA A 308 -5.37 13.67 5.29
C ALA A 308 -5.94 12.27 4.96
N TRP A 309 -5.10 11.35 4.47
CA TRP A 309 -5.51 9.97 4.20
C TRP A 309 -5.86 9.21 5.48
N THR A 310 -5.06 9.39 6.53
CA THR A 310 -5.30 8.81 7.87
C THR A 310 -6.61 9.33 8.46
N THR A 311 -6.84 10.65 8.38
CA THR A 311 -8.08 11.28 8.81
C THR A 311 -9.30 10.68 8.10
N LEU A 312 -9.24 10.52 6.78
CA LEU A 312 -10.33 9.88 6.02
C LEU A 312 -10.56 8.44 6.46
N ALA A 313 -9.50 7.63 6.57
CA ALA A 313 -9.61 6.23 6.95
C ALA A 313 -10.16 6.05 8.38
N ALA A 314 -9.66 6.82 9.35
CA ALA A 314 -10.11 6.80 10.74
C ALA A 314 -11.58 7.20 10.87
N ASN A 315 -12.03 8.24 10.14
CA ASN A 315 -13.43 8.66 10.09
C ASN A 315 -14.35 7.65 9.38
N ARG A 316 -13.79 6.69 8.65
CA ARG A 316 -14.50 5.50 8.10
C ARG A 316 -14.38 4.29 9.01
N GLY A 317 -13.90 4.44 10.25
CA GLY A 317 -13.85 3.39 11.27
C GLY A 317 -12.64 2.45 11.18
N ILE A 318 -11.58 2.87 10.50
CA ILE A 318 -10.31 2.10 10.48
C ILE A 318 -9.48 2.48 11.72
N PRO A 319 -9.21 1.53 12.63
CA PRO A 319 -8.53 1.82 13.90
C PRO A 319 -7.00 1.73 13.84
N SER A 320 -6.45 1.29 12.70
CA SER A 320 -5.01 1.02 12.57
C SER A 320 -4.51 1.43 11.17
N VAL A 321 -3.40 2.15 11.14
CA VAL A 321 -2.77 2.63 9.91
C VAL A 321 -1.30 2.24 9.91
N SER A 322 -0.80 1.78 8.77
CA SER A 322 0.61 1.45 8.59
C SER A 322 1.25 2.39 7.58
N LEU A 323 2.51 2.75 7.79
CA LEU A 323 3.29 3.57 6.88
C LEU A 323 4.32 2.73 6.12
N TRP A 324 4.23 2.74 4.81
CA TRP A 324 5.25 2.28 3.89
C TRP A 324 5.99 3.49 3.31
N ARG A 325 7.18 3.84 3.74
CA ARG A 325 8.01 3.23 4.74
C ARG A 325 8.78 4.29 5.56
N LEU A 326 9.32 3.90 6.70
CA LEU A 326 10.23 4.73 7.45
C LEU A 326 11.53 4.94 6.66
N GLY A 327 12.00 6.19 6.58
CA GLY A 327 13.17 6.58 5.80
C GLY A 327 12.95 6.65 4.28
N GLY A 328 11.68 6.61 3.81
CA GLY A 328 11.30 6.62 2.39
C GLY A 328 10.78 7.95 1.88
#